data_cdaeb9ce5e032d8d3d3a0838abbd6580
#
_entry.id   cdaeb9ce5e032d8d3d3a0838abbd6580
#
_cell.length_a   1.000
_cell.length_b   1.000
_cell.length_c   1.000
_cell.angle_alpha   90.00
_cell.angle_beta   90.00
_cell.angle_gamma   90.00
#
_symmetry.space_group_name_H-M   'P 1'
#
loop_
_entity.id
_entity.type
_entity.pdbx_description
1 polymer ?
#
loop_
_entity_poly.entity_id
_entity_poly.type
_entity_poly.pdbx_seq_one_letter_code
_entity_poly.pdbx_strand_id
1 'polypeptide(L)'
;MHELEGKVFAGYGLELHAVAMADLPVLRRWRNSPQIRCQMVDTTYITPKDQRDWYEGLLDCDRQAHWVARFRDIRVGYMNLKGGGKLSSQSCLDGGLYIGASSVKHGLLGYALALLQLEIVFEHLKVPEYRTSFRATNRSAKRFNQQLGYTEVERRDGFIWVSITAVQHAKAKRKIARYFDNNRRC
;
A
#
# COMPACT_ATOMS: atom_id res chain seq x y z
N MET A 1 10.96 17.81 8.30
CA MET A 1 9.64 17.98 7.61
C MET A 1 9.51 16.87 6.58
N HIS A 2 8.50 16.03 6.69
CA HIS A 2 8.29 14.89 5.81
C HIS A 2 7.92 15.39 4.40
N GLU A 3 8.63 14.93 3.35
CA GLU A 3 8.45 15.41 1.95
C GLU A 3 7.05 15.15 1.36
N LEU A 4 6.25 14.32 2.00
CA LEU A 4 4.88 13.96 1.63
C LEU A 4 3.84 14.48 2.64
N GLU A 5 4.28 15.29 3.62
CA GLU A 5 3.41 15.82 4.66
C GLU A 5 2.32 16.71 4.08
N GLY A 6 1.10 16.55 4.58
CA GLY A 6 -0.07 17.32 4.15
C GLY A 6 -0.57 17.02 2.73
N LYS A 7 0.10 16.15 1.96
CA LYS A 7 -0.33 15.80 0.61
C LYS A 7 -1.44 14.77 0.63
N VAL A 8 -2.52 15.05 -0.09
CA VAL A 8 -3.55 14.09 -0.46
C VAL A 8 -3.29 13.64 -1.90
N PHE A 9 -3.19 12.33 -2.10
CA PHE A 9 -3.06 11.77 -3.44
C PHE A 9 -4.41 11.20 -3.87
N ALA A 10 -4.88 11.57 -5.05
CA ALA A 10 -6.17 11.14 -5.55
C ALA A 10 -6.06 10.53 -6.95
N GLY A 11 -6.77 9.44 -7.18
CA GLY A 11 -6.84 8.76 -8.48
C GLY A 11 -7.67 7.48 -8.41
N TYR A 12 -8.16 7.05 -9.55
CA TYR A 12 -8.92 5.78 -9.67
C TYR A 12 -10.13 5.69 -8.74
N GLY A 13 -10.71 6.84 -8.36
CA GLY A 13 -11.83 6.91 -7.41
C GLY A 13 -11.43 6.80 -5.93
N LEU A 14 -10.15 6.74 -5.61
CA LEU A 14 -9.62 6.75 -4.25
C LEU A 14 -8.94 8.07 -3.90
N GLU A 15 -8.93 8.37 -2.62
CA GLU A 15 -8.07 9.38 -2.00
C GLU A 15 -7.20 8.73 -0.93
N LEU A 16 -5.93 9.14 -0.87
CA LEU A 16 -4.96 8.72 0.14
C LEU A 16 -4.68 9.89 1.08
N HIS A 17 -5.09 9.74 2.32
CA HIS A 17 -4.84 10.69 3.39
C HIS A 17 -3.77 10.13 4.32
N ALA A 18 -2.80 10.94 4.73
CA ALA A 18 -1.85 10.54 5.75
C ALA A 18 -2.59 10.03 6.99
N VAL A 19 -2.05 8.97 7.61
CA VAL A 19 -2.67 8.38 8.81
C VAL A 19 -2.75 9.44 9.90
N ALA A 20 -3.93 9.61 10.48
CA ALA A 20 -4.19 10.49 11.62
C ALA A 20 -4.60 9.67 12.85
N MET A 21 -4.53 10.30 14.03
CA MET A 21 -4.94 9.68 15.30
C MET A 21 -6.36 9.06 15.23
N ALA A 22 -7.28 9.73 14.55
CA ALA A 22 -8.67 9.28 14.37
C ALA A 22 -8.81 8.01 13.50
N ASP A 23 -7.75 7.60 12.79
CA ASP A 23 -7.75 6.40 11.97
C ASP A 23 -7.28 5.16 12.73
N LEU A 24 -6.58 5.34 13.86
CA LEU A 24 -5.95 4.25 14.60
C LEU A 24 -6.93 3.11 14.98
N PRO A 25 -8.14 3.38 15.51
CA PRO A 25 -9.04 2.31 15.89
C PRO A 25 -9.46 1.42 14.71
N VAL A 26 -9.72 2.00 13.53
CA VAL A 26 -10.10 1.24 12.35
C VAL A 26 -8.93 0.46 11.77
N LEU A 27 -7.74 1.05 11.71
CA LEU A 27 -6.52 0.38 11.25
C LEU A 27 -6.17 -0.82 12.14
N ARG A 28 -6.25 -0.66 13.48
CA ARG A 28 -6.02 -1.74 14.43
C ARG A 28 -7.03 -2.88 14.25
N ARG A 29 -8.32 -2.56 14.13
CA ARG A 29 -9.35 -3.56 13.88
C ARG A 29 -9.06 -4.36 12.60
N TRP A 30 -8.70 -3.69 11.50
CA TRP A 30 -8.35 -4.35 10.24
C TRP A 30 -7.10 -5.21 10.39
N ARG A 31 -6.03 -4.65 10.96
CA ARG A 31 -4.73 -5.32 11.09
C ARG A 31 -4.81 -6.55 12.01
N ASN A 32 -5.66 -6.53 13.03
CA ASN A 32 -5.92 -7.63 13.95
C ASN A 32 -6.92 -8.66 13.42
N SER A 33 -7.66 -8.37 12.34
CA SER A 33 -8.59 -9.33 11.76
C SER A 33 -7.85 -10.57 11.26
N PRO A 34 -8.40 -11.78 11.44
CA PRO A 34 -7.74 -13.02 11.02
C PRO A 34 -7.33 -12.99 9.54
N GLN A 35 -8.19 -12.44 8.67
CA GLN A 35 -7.99 -12.39 7.21
C GLN A 35 -6.75 -11.56 6.81
N ILE A 36 -6.47 -10.47 7.53
CA ILE A 36 -5.32 -9.61 7.27
C ILE A 36 -4.12 -10.09 8.07
N ARG A 37 -4.30 -10.33 9.37
CA ARG A 37 -3.20 -10.68 10.27
C ARG A 37 -2.43 -11.91 9.81
N CYS A 38 -3.11 -12.96 9.37
CA CYS A 38 -2.47 -14.20 8.90
C CYS A 38 -1.62 -14.01 7.63
N GLN A 39 -1.79 -12.91 6.89
CA GLN A 39 -1.02 -12.61 5.68
C GLN A 39 0.23 -11.75 5.95
N MET A 40 0.36 -11.22 7.16
CA MET A 40 1.47 -10.34 7.51
C MET A 40 2.74 -11.12 7.89
N VAL A 41 3.89 -10.47 7.75
CA VAL A 41 5.17 -10.99 8.26
C VAL A 41 5.10 -11.11 9.78
N ASP A 42 4.77 -10.03 10.45
CA ASP A 42 4.49 -10.03 11.88
C ASP A 42 3.00 -10.24 12.13
N THR A 43 2.66 -11.35 12.77
CA THR A 43 1.28 -11.74 13.10
C THR A 43 0.88 -11.38 14.54
N THR A 44 1.70 -10.62 15.27
CA THR A 44 1.41 -10.18 16.63
C THR A 44 0.14 -9.36 16.69
N TYR A 45 -0.65 -9.57 17.74
CA TYR A 45 -1.85 -8.78 18.02
C TYR A 45 -1.44 -7.38 18.47
N ILE A 46 -1.99 -6.37 17.85
CA ILE A 46 -1.69 -4.95 18.13
C ILE A 46 -2.67 -4.44 19.18
N THR A 47 -2.15 -4.05 20.35
CA THR A 47 -2.95 -3.39 21.39
C THR A 47 -3.17 -1.90 21.08
N PRO A 48 -4.12 -1.23 21.77
CA PRO A 48 -4.28 0.22 21.65
C PRO A 48 -3.01 1.00 22.02
N LYS A 49 -2.24 0.50 22.99
CA LYS A 49 -0.98 1.12 23.41
C LYS A 49 0.08 0.99 22.33
N ASP A 50 0.34 -0.23 21.82
CA ASP A 50 1.34 -0.46 20.78
C ASP A 50 1.07 0.40 19.55
N GLN A 51 -0.21 0.57 19.20
CA GLN A 51 -0.58 1.39 18.05
C GLN A 51 -0.36 2.88 18.27
N ARG A 52 -0.58 3.40 19.48
CA ARG A 52 -0.26 4.79 19.80
C ARG A 52 1.24 5.02 19.78
N ASP A 53 2.01 4.15 20.44
CA ASP A 53 3.47 4.23 20.48
C ASP A 53 4.06 4.20 19.05
N TRP A 54 3.50 3.34 18.18
CA TRP A 54 3.86 3.30 16.76
C TRP A 54 3.53 4.63 16.04
N TYR A 55 2.34 5.19 16.26
CA TYR A 55 1.92 6.43 15.61
C TYR A 55 2.77 7.62 16.05
N GLU A 56 3.06 7.73 17.34
CA GLU A 56 3.94 8.77 17.88
C GLU A 56 5.35 8.68 17.26
N GLY A 57 5.87 7.46 17.07
CA GLY A 57 7.13 7.24 16.38
C GLY A 57 7.13 7.56 14.88
N LEU A 58 5.95 7.80 14.27
CA LEU A 58 5.87 8.24 12.86
C LEU A 58 6.03 9.75 12.69
N LEU A 59 5.69 10.56 13.71
CA LEU A 59 5.57 12.01 13.57
C LEU A 59 6.89 12.68 13.14
N ASP A 60 8.03 12.14 13.62
CA ASP A 60 9.37 12.65 13.28
C ASP A 60 10.16 11.72 12.33
N CYS A 61 9.47 10.75 11.69
CA CYS A 61 10.12 9.73 10.89
C CYS A 61 10.04 10.05 9.39
N ASP A 62 11.19 10.31 8.75
CA ASP A 62 11.29 10.54 7.31
C ASP A 62 11.55 9.27 6.47
N ARG A 63 11.76 8.12 7.15
CA ARG A 63 12.05 6.82 6.53
C ARG A 63 10.81 6.03 6.14
N GLN A 64 9.62 6.47 6.52
CA GLN A 64 8.38 5.79 6.20
C GLN A 64 7.22 6.77 6.09
N ALA A 65 6.23 6.40 5.29
CA ALA A 65 5.01 7.16 5.13
C ALA A 65 3.81 6.21 5.06
N HIS A 66 2.70 6.60 5.65
CA HIS A 66 1.53 5.75 5.87
C HIS A 66 0.25 6.48 5.49
N TRP A 67 -0.64 5.81 4.76
CA TRP A 67 -1.90 6.39 4.32
C TRP A 67 -3.09 5.48 4.58
N VAL A 68 -4.21 6.13 4.85
CA VAL A 68 -5.55 5.53 4.78
C VAL A 68 -6.15 5.85 3.42
N ALA A 69 -6.59 4.81 2.72
CA ALA A 69 -7.34 4.98 1.48
C ALA A 69 -8.82 5.19 1.78
N ARG A 70 -9.41 6.19 1.12
CA ARG A 70 -10.84 6.48 1.18
C ARG A 70 -11.49 6.34 -0.19
N PHE A 71 -12.68 5.78 -0.20
CA PHE A 71 -13.56 5.71 -1.36
C PHE A 71 -14.89 6.34 -0.98
N ARG A 72 -15.26 7.46 -1.62
CA ARG A 72 -16.46 8.23 -1.26
C ARG A 72 -16.52 8.52 0.26
N ASP A 73 -15.44 9.09 0.79
CA ASP A 73 -15.23 9.41 2.22
C ASP A 73 -15.17 8.20 3.18
N ILE A 74 -15.44 7.00 2.70
CA ILE A 74 -15.38 5.78 3.52
C ILE A 74 -13.93 5.27 3.54
N ARG A 75 -13.39 5.02 4.74
CA ARG A 75 -12.09 4.35 4.89
C ARG A 75 -12.20 2.92 4.36
N VAL A 76 -11.36 2.59 3.37
CA VAL A 76 -11.45 1.27 2.70
C VAL A 76 -10.17 0.44 2.81
N GLY A 77 -9.02 1.06 2.97
CA GLY A 77 -7.75 0.35 3.00
C GLY A 77 -6.62 1.17 3.57
N TYR A 78 -5.45 0.58 3.54
CA TYR A 78 -4.21 1.14 4.06
C TYR A 78 -3.06 0.78 3.12
N MET A 79 -2.09 1.70 3.03
CA MET A 79 -0.81 1.45 2.40
C MET A 79 0.32 2.16 3.12
N ASN A 80 1.53 1.69 2.92
CA ASN A 80 2.74 2.35 3.40
C ASN A 80 3.89 2.27 2.41
N LEU A 81 4.86 3.16 2.61
CA LEU A 81 6.19 3.13 2.00
C LEU A 81 7.23 3.16 3.10
N LYS A 82 8.33 2.44 2.91
CA LYS A 82 9.46 2.35 3.85
C LYS A 82 10.78 2.36 3.10
N GLY A 83 11.79 2.95 3.73
CA GLY A 83 13.17 2.97 3.24
C GLY A 83 14.18 2.96 4.37
N GLY A 84 15.45 2.84 4.04
CA GLY A 84 16.56 2.91 5.00
C GLY A 84 16.86 4.31 5.52
N GLY A 85 16.33 5.35 4.88
CA GLY A 85 16.48 6.76 5.19
C GLY A 85 15.39 7.56 4.48
N LYS A 86 15.60 8.85 4.23
CA LYS A 86 14.67 9.72 3.51
C LYS A 86 14.17 9.04 2.22
N LEU A 87 12.85 8.97 2.04
CA LEU A 87 12.23 8.15 1.00
C LEU A 87 12.70 8.50 -0.42
N SER A 88 12.78 9.79 -0.78
CA SER A 88 13.22 10.23 -2.11
C SER A 88 14.71 10.00 -2.40
N SER A 89 15.51 9.69 -1.38
CA SER A 89 16.94 9.43 -1.52
C SER A 89 17.29 7.95 -1.66
N GLN A 90 16.28 7.08 -1.70
CA GLN A 90 16.49 5.64 -1.78
C GLN A 90 16.57 5.16 -3.24
N SER A 91 17.37 4.13 -3.48
CA SER A 91 17.38 3.40 -4.77
C SER A 91 16.24 2.39 -4.86
N CYS A 92 15.72 1.96 -3.73
CA CYS A 92 14.59 1.05 -3.63
C CYS A 92 13.78 1.37 -2.37
N LEU A 93 12.46 1.37 -2.50
CA LEU A 93 11.53 1.39 -1.36
C LEU A 93 10.86 0.05 -1.21
N ASP A 94 10.45 -0.26 0.00
CA ASP A 94 9.51 -1.34 0.27
C ASP A 94 8.21 -0.83 0.89
N GLY A 95 7.24 -1.72 1.02
CA GLY A 95 5.98 -1.41 1.65
C GLY A 95 4.92 -2.46 1.36
N GLY A 96 3.70 -2.14 1.74
CA GLY A 96 2.56 -3.03 1.55
C GLY A 96 1.26 -2.27 1.52
N LEU A 97 0.21 -2.98 1.17
CA LEU A 97 -1.15 -2.47 1.16
C LEU A 97 -2.15 -3.58 1.51
N TYR A 98 -3.31 -3.18 1.98
CA TYR A 98 -4.47 -4.07 2.09
C TYR A 98 -5.78 -3.29 2.03
N ILE A 99 -6.83 -3.97 1.59
CA ILE A 99 -8.21 -3.48 1.71
C ILE A 99 -8.79 -4.05 3.01
N GLY A 100 -9.17 -3.17 3.92
CA GLY A 100 -9.64 -3.52 5.26
C GLY A 100 -11.16 -3.53 5.39
N ALA A 101 -11.88 -2.74 4.56
CA ALA A 101 -13.33 -2.64 4.61
C ALA A 101 -14.00 -3.79 3.86
N SER A 102 -14.56 -4.75 4.58
CA SER A 102 -15.33 -5.86 3.99
C SER A 102 -16.70 -5.43 3.41
N SER A 103 -17.19 -4.27 3.85
CA SER A 103 -18.47 -3.71 3.40
C SER A 103 -18.44 -3.14 1.98
N VAL A 104 -17.25 -2.75 1.50
CA VAL A 104 -17.09 -2.19 0.16
C VAL A 104 -16.56 -3.26 -0.78
N LYS A 105 -17.48 -3.97 -1.42
CA LYS A 105 -17.16 -5.03 -2.39
C LYS A 105 -16.92 -4.44 -3.78
N HIS A 106 -15.81 -3.74 -3.97
CA HIS A 106 -15.41 -3.26 -5.28
C HIS A 106 -14.10 -3.93 -5.70
N GLY A 107 -14.16 -4.86 -6.65
CA GLY A 107 -13.02 -5.71 -7.04
C GLY A 107 -11.79 -4.97 -7.55
N LEU A 108 -11.93 -3.69 -7.92
CA LEU A 108 -10.84 -2.86 -8.43
C LEU A 108 -10.13 -2.03 -7.35
N LEU A 109 -10.64 -1.95 -6.10
CA LEU A 109 -10.04 -1.11 -5.05
C LEU A 109 -8.59 -1.45 -4.76
N GLY A 110 -8.26 -2.73 -4.75
CA GLY A 110 -6.87 -3.17 -4.55
C GLY A 110 -5.94 -2.67 -5.66
N TYR A 111 -6.40 -2.72 -6.92
CA TYR A 111 -5.63 -2.20 -8.07
C TYR A 111 -5.53 -0.68 -8.04
N ALA A 112 -6.61 0.02 -7.71
CA ALA A 112 -6.60 1.49 -7.54
C ALA A 112 -5.56 1.91 -6.50
N LEU A 113 -5.57 1.25 -5.35
CA LEU A 113 -4.63 1.52 -4.26
C LEU A 113 -3.17 1.23 -4.67
N ALA A 114 -2.93 0.10 -5.36
CA ALA A 114 -1.60 -0.25 -5.83
C ALA A 114 -1.08 0.71 -6.91
N LEU A 115 -1.94 1.14 -7.83
CA LEU A 115 -1.54 2.13 -8.85
C LEU A 115 -1.14 3.46 -8.22
N LEU A 116 -1.93 3.97 -7.27
CA LEU A 116 -1.59 5.20 -6.53
C LEU A 116 -0.29 5.05 -5.74
N GLN A 117 -0.06 3.90 -5.08
CA GLN A 117 1.18 3.63 -4.37
C GLN A 117 2.39 3.71 -5.31
N LEU A 118 2.31 3.06 -6.47
CA LEU A 118 3.39 3.03 -7.44
C LEU A 118 3.61 4.39 -8.13
N GLU A 119 2.55 5.18 -8.34
CA GLU A 119 2.67 6.56 -8.81
C GLU A 119 3.40 7.45 -7.81
N ILE A 120 3.12 7.29 -6.50
CA ILE A 120 3.88 8.00 -5.47
C ILE A 120 5.36 7.63 -5.54
N VAL A 121 5.69 6.35 -5.66
CA VAL A 121 7.08 5.88 -5.74
C VAL A 121 7.78 6.42 -6.99
N PHE A 122 7.18 6.23 -8.17
CA PHE A 122 7.86 6.48 -9.43
C PHE A 122 7.68 7.90 -9.95
N GLU A 123 6.53 8.54 -9.74
CA GLU A 123 6.22 9.83 -10.31
C GLU A 123 6.48 10.99 -9.33
N HIS A 124 6.26 10.80 -8.03
CA HIS A 124 6.48 11.83 -7.01
C HIS A 124 7.85 11.73 -6.34
N LEU A 125 8.23 10.55 -5.86
CA LEU A 125 9.52 10.34 -5.17
C LEU A 125 10.67 10.08 -6.14
N LYS A 126 10.39 9.68 -7.38
CA LYS A 126 11.39 9.35 -8.43
C LYS A 126 12.32 8.20 -8.04
N VAL A 127 11.87 7.30 -7.18
CA VAL A 127 12.63 6.13 -6.77
C VAL A 127 12.56 5.06 -7.87
N PRO A 128 13.69 4.47 -8.29
CA PRO A 128 13.71 3.60 -9.49
C PRO A 128 13.10 2.21 -9.29
N GLU A 129 13.07 1.70 -8.04
CA GLU A 129 12.58 0.35 -7.73
C GLU A 129 11.67 0.36 -6.51
N TYR A 130 10.64 -0.49 -6.54
CA TYR A 130 9.79 -0.77 -5.39
C TYR A 130 9.67 -2.26 -5.15
N ARG A 131 9.73 -2.69 -3.88
CA ARG A 131 9.62 -4.08 -3.45
C ARG A 131 8.45 -4.29 -2.50
N THR A 132 7.90 -5.47 -2.55
CA THR A 132 6.92 -5.93 -1.57
C THR A 132 7.04 -7.45 -1.40
N SER A 133 6.35 -7.99 -0.41
CA SER A 133 6.31 -9.43 -0.20
C SER A 133 4.90 -9.91 0.13
N PHE A 134 4.65 -11.18 -0.12
CA PHE A 134 3.42 -11.87 0.25
C PHE A 134 3.70 -13.32 0.61
N ARG A 135 2.83 -13.93 1.42
CA ARG A 135 2.97 -15.34 1.77
C ARG A 135 2.91 -16.23 0.53
N ALA A 136 3.82 -17.20 0.43
CA ALA A 136 3.89 -18.11 -0.72
C ALA A 136 2.58 -18.88 -0.95
N THR A 137 1.79 -19.09 0.09
CA THR A 137 0.47 -19.72 0.05
C THR A 137 -0.65 -18.80 -0.44
N ASN A 138 -0.41 -17.47 -0.50
CA ASN A 138 -1.41 -16.48 -0.94
C ASN A 138 -1.47 -16.40 -2.47
N ARG A 139 -2.24 -17.31 -3.07
CA ARG A 139 -2.42 -17.37 -4.53
C ARG A 139 -3.06 -16.09 -5.12
N SER A 140 -3.92 -15.42 -4.34
CA SER A 140 -4.55 -14.18 -4.78
C SER A 140 -3.52 -13.05 -4.88
N ALA A 141 -2.67 -12.87 -3.86
CA ALA A 141 -1.60 -11.89 -3.89
C ALA A 141 -0.60 -12.18 -5.03
N LYS A 142 -0.26 -13.46 -5.28
CA LYS A 142 0.59 -13.84 -6.40
C LYS A 142 0.02 -13.34 -7.73
N ARG A 143 -1.24 -13.66 -8.04
CA ARG A 143 -1.90 -13.22 -9.28
C ARG A 143 -1.99 -11.70 -9.38
N PHE A 144 -2.36 -11.05 -8.27
CA PHE A 144 -2.45 -9.60 -8.17
C PHE A 144 -1.12 -8.91 -8.53
N ASN A 145 -0.01 -9.32 -7.92
CA ASN A 145 1.31 -8.76 -8.20
C ASN A 145 1.77 -9.06 -9.63
N GLN A 146 1.50 -10.25 -10.17
CA GLN A 146 1.80 -10.58 -11.56
C GLN A 146 1.06 -9.67 -12.55
N GLN A 147 -0.21 -9.38 -12.30
CA GLN A 147 -1.01 -8.47 -13.14
C GLN A 147 -0.51 -7.02 -13.08
N LEU A 148 0.02 -6.58 -11.94
CA LEU A 148 0.66 -5.29 -11.76
C LEU A 148 2.05 -5.21 -12.40
N GLY A 149 2.61 -6.33 -12.88
CA GLY A 149 3.89 -6.38 -13.58
C GLY A 149 5.11 -6.62 -12.68
N TYR A 150 4.89 -7.02 -11.43
CA TYR A 150 5.99 -7.40 -10.54
C TYR A 150 6.70 -8.68 -11.01
N THR A 151 8.00 -8.73 -10.76
CA THR A 151 8.85 -9.91 -10.96
C THR A 151 9.31 -10.48 -9.62
N GLU A 152 9.36 -11.79 -9.51
CA GLU A 152 9.87 -12.48 -8.32
C GLU A 152 11.40 -12.30 -8.23
N VAL A 153 11.89 -11.91 -7.05
CA VAL A 153 13.32 -11.68 -6.80
C VAL A 153 13.88 -12.62 -5.73
N GLU A 154 13.06 -13.06 -4.77
CA GLU A 154 13.52 -13.91 -3.68
C GLU A 154 12.38 -14.73 -3.10
N ARG A 155 12.72 -15.90 -2.53
CA ARG A 155 11.85 -16.68 -1.63
C ARG A 155 12.57 -16.93 -0.32
N ARG A 156 11.96 -16.47 0.78
CA ARG A 156 12.54 -16.63 2.12
C ARG A 156 11.44 -16.70 3.16
N ASP A 157 11.60 -17.55 4.17
CA ASP A 157 10.74 -17.65 5.36
C ASP A 157 9.24 -17.79 5.05
N GLY A 158 8.90 -18.52 3.98
CA GLY A 158 7.52 -18.72 3.56
C GLY A 158 6.90 -17.53 2.82
N PHE A 159 7.71 -16.53 2.47
CA PHE A 159 7.32 -15.37 1.67
C PHE A 159 7.98 -15.38 0.29
N ILE A 160 7.26 -14.81 -0.66
CA ILE A 160 7.76 -14.46 -2.00
C ILE A 160 7.97 -12.95 -2.01
N TRP A 161 9.19 -12.53 -2.31
CA TRP A 161 9.55 -11.14 -2.52
C TRP A 161 9.52 -10.83 -4.00
N VAL A 162 8.92 -9.71 -4.33
CA VAL A 162 8.74 -9.25 -5.71
C VAL A 162 9.17 -7.80 -5.83
N SER A 163 9.70 -7.44 -7.00
CA SER A 163 10.05 -6.05 -7.31
C SER A 163 9.41 -5.57 -8.61
N ILE A 164 9.33 -4.26 -8.75
CA ILE A 164 8.84 -3.58 -9.95
C ILE A 164 9.64 -2.30 -10.18
N THR A 165 9.91 -2.01 -11.44
CA THR A 165 10.52 -0.75 -11.90
C THR A 165 9.48 0.18 -12.52
N ALA A 166 9.84 1.45 -12.71
CA ALA A 166 8.97 2.44 -13.38
C ALA A 166 8.52 1.99 -14.78
N VAL A 167 9.40 1.33 -15.54
CA VAL A 167 9.11 0.83 -16.89
C VAL A 167 8.06 -0.28 -16.85
N GLN A 168 8.22 -1.24 -15.94
CA GLN A 168 7.25 -2.33 -15.74
C GLN A 168 5.89 -1.79 -15.29
N HIS A 169 5.90 -0.84 -14.34
CA HIS A 169 4.70 -0.16 -13.87
C HIS A 169 3.96 0.53 -15.02
N ALA A 170 4.64 1.35 -15.83
CA ALA A 170 4.03 2.07 -16.93
C ALA A 170 3.34 1.12 -17.94
N LYS A 171 3.96 -0.05 -18.21
CA LYS A 171 3.38 -1.09 -19.09
C LYS A 171 2.11 -1.71 -18.48
N ALA A 172 2.12 -2.03 -17.19
CA ALA A 172 0.98 -2.63 -16.49
C ALA A 172 -0.16 -1.60 -16.30
N LYS A 173 0.18 -0.36 -15.92
CA LYS A 173 -0.75 0.76 -15.75
C LYS A 173 -1.64 0.96 -16.98
N ARG A 174 -1.06 0.97 -18.19
CA ARG A 174 -1.81 1.11 -19.45
C ARG A 174 -2.91 0.06 -19.64
N LYS A 175 -2.69 -1.15 -19.14
CA LYS A 175 -3.69 -2.24 -19.23
C LYS A 175 -4.77 -2.10 -18.17
N ILE A 176 -4.37 -1.78 -16.93
CA ILE A 176 -5.27 -1.79 -15.77
C ILE A 176 -6.11 -0.50 -15.74
N ALA A 177 -5.55 0.67 -16.10
CA ALA A 177 -6.26 1.95 -16.07
C ALA A 177 -7.54 1.94 -16.94
N ARG A 178 -7.55 1.17 -18.04
CA ARG A 178 -8.74 1.05 -18.91
C ARG A 178 -10.00 0.56 -18.18
N TYR A 179 -9.84 -0.23 -17.11
CA TYR A 179 -10.98 -0.70 -16.30
C TYR A 179 -11.60 0.42 -15.46
N PHE A 180 -10.82 1.45 -15.13
CA PHE A 180 -11.32 2.62 -14.39
C PHE A 180 -11.97 3.66 -15.31
N ASP A 181 -11.52 3.78 -16.54
CA ASP A 181 -12.08 4.71 -17.53
C ASP A 181 -13.49 4.26 -17.97
N ASN A 182 -13.69 2.97 -18.14
CA ASN A 182 -14.99 2.40 -18.53
C ASN A 182 -16.06 2.57 -17.44
N ASN A 183 -15.69 2.60 -16.17
CA ASN A 183 -16.61 2.78 -15.04
C ASN A 183 -16.99 4.25 -14.77
N ARG A 184 -16.39 5.22 -15.48
CA ARG A 184 -16.80 6.64 -15.41
C ARG A 184 -17.95 6.99 -16.37
N ARG A 185 -18.35 6.06 -17.24
CA ARG A 185 -19.37 6.29 -18.30
C ARG A 185 -20.75 5.68 -17.96
N CYS A 186 -20.93 5.18 -16.75
CA CYS A 186 -22.23 4.68 -16.27
C CYS A 186 -22.77 5.56 -15.15
#